data_345799c2ba5a4d50d57be5d784d20db0
#
_entry.id   345799c2ba5a4d50d57be5d784d20db0
#
_cell.length_a   1.000
_cell.length_b   1.000
_cell.length_c   1.000
_cell.angle_alpha   90.00
_cell.angle_beta   90.00
_cell.angle_gamma   90.00
#
_symmetry.space_group_name_H-M   'P 1'
#
loop_
_entity.id
_entity.type
_entity.pdbx_description
1 polymer ?
#
loop_
_entity_poly.entity_id
_entity_poly.type
_entity_poly.pdbx_seq_one_letter_code
_entity_poly.pdbx_strand_id
1 'polypeptide(L)'
;MGKLENCKANSLGFYKDPKETKVVVAMSGGVDSSVVASMLAKEGYNVIGITLQLFNYGNSIKKKGACCAGLDIKDARRVADKFNFPHYVLNYEDQFKKEVIDDFASSYLRGDTPVPCIRCNEKIKFKDLLKTARDLDADCLATGHYIQRKEGKFGPEMHSAKDKEKDQSYFLFATTAEQLNFLRFPLGHFKSKTETRMLAKELGLKIHEKPDSQDICFVNKGTYADVIKENYPNANIRGDIIDTFGNKLGSHKGIIHYTVGQRRGLGIGGGKPYYVIKLDSEKSQVIVGERKELTTTSIRI
;
A
#
# COMPACT_ATOMS: atom_id res chain seq x y z
N MET A 1 -0.38 -25.61 -38.66
CA MET A 1 -1.32 -25.86 -37.55
C MET A 1 -0.85 -27.14 -36.84
N GLY A 2 -0.07 -27.08 -35.82
CA GLY A 2 0.43 -28.26 -35.09
C GLY A 2 1.30 -27.85 -33.95
N LYS A 3 0.93 -28.19 -32.71
CA LYS A 3 1.63 -28.12 -31.42
C LYS A 3 1.07 -27.16 -30.34
N LEU A 4 -0.23 -26.91 -30.28
CA LEU A 4 -0.84 -26.23 -29.14
C LEU A 4 -1.71 -27.17 -28.25
N GLU A 5 -1.76 -28.47 -28.49
CA GLU A 5 -2.76 -29.36 -27.88
C GLU A 5 -2.41 -29.92 -26.50
N ASN A 6 -1.24 -29.57 -25.85
CA ASN A 6 -0.90 -30.09 -24.52
C ASN A 6 -0.14 -29.09 -23.61
N CYS A 7 -0.25 -27.80 -23.81
CA CYS A 7 0.41 -26.86 -22.92
C CYS A 7 -0.51 -26.60 -21.70
N LYS A 8 -0.15 -27.14 -20.53
CA LYS A 8 -0.81 -26.75 -19.27
C LYS A 8 -0.48 -25.30 -18.96
N ALA A 9 -1.46 -24.58 -18.43
CA ALA A 9 -1.20 -23.24 -17.92
C ALA A 9 -0.09 -23.27 -16.85
N ASN A 10 0.86 -22.35 -16.94
CA ASN A 10 1.90 -22.17 -15.92
C ASN A 10 1.30 -21.61 -14.61
N SER A 11 2.11 -21.46 -13.56
CA SER A 11 1.65 -21.01 -12.23
C SER A 11 1.01 -19.62 -12.22
N LEU A 12 1.26 -18.81 -13.25
CA LEU A 12 0.65 -17.48 -13.45
C LEU A 12 -0.57 -17.50 -14.38
N GLY A 13 -0.96 -18.68 -14.89
CA GLY A 13 -2.15 -18.87 -15.73
C GLY A 13 -1.94 -18.64 -17.22
N PHE A 14 -0.68 -18.59 -17.71
CA PHE A 14 -0.37 -18.46 -19.13
C PHE A 14 -0.12 -19.82 -19.78
N TYR A 15 -0.67 -20.04 -20.97
CA TYR A 15 -0.44 -21.24 -21.77
C TYR A 15 0.86 -21.14 -22.58
N LYS A 16 1.98 -20.94 -21.87
CA LYS A 16 3.34 -20.89 -22.43
C LYS A 16 4.38 -21.28 -21.39
N ASP A 17 5.59 -21.60 -21.85
CA ASP A 17 6.71 -21.94 -20.97
C ASP A 17 7.01 -20.78 -20.03
N PRO A 18 7.32 -21.03 -18.75
CA PRO A 18 7.79 -20.00 -17.82
C PRO A 18 8.94 -19.15 -18.39
N LYS A 19 9.90 -19.76 -19.10
CA LYS A 19 11.05 -19.06 -19.72
C LYS A 19 10.64 -18.03 -20.77
N GLU A 20 9.52 -18.27 -21.44
CA GLU A 20 8.96 -17.36 -22.45
C GLU A 20 8.02 -16.34 -21.82
N THR A 21 7.61 -16.56 -20.56
CA THR A 21 6.72 -15.65 -19.83
C THR A 21 7.53 -14.57 -19.13
N LYS A 22 7.47 -13.36 -19.65
CA LYS A 22 8.16 -12.19 -19.08
C LYS A 22 7.31 -11.56 -17.99
N VAL A 23 7.88 -11.46 -16.79
CA VAL A 23 7.17 -10.98 -15.60
C VAL A 23 7.92 -9.79 -15.00
N VAL A 24 7.26 -8.64 -14.96
CA VAL A 24 7.75 -7.54 -14.12
C VAL A 24 7.27 -7.78 -12.69
N VAL A 25 8.17 -7.70 -11.72
CA VAL A 25 7.85 -7.82 -10.29
C VAL A 25 8.05 -6.48 -9.60
N ALA A 26 7.00 -5.95 -8.99
CA ALA A 26 7.08 -4.75 -8.15
C ALA A 26 7.80 -5.09 -6.84
N MET A 27 9.04 -4.64 -6.70
CA MET A 27 9.90 -4.95 -5.56
C MET A 27 10.03 -3.75 -4.62
N SER A 28 9.54 -3.89 -3.38
CA SER A 28 9.68 -2.86 -2.35
C SER A 28 10.89 -3.06 -1.43
N GLY A 29 11.65 -4.15 -1.61
CA GLY A 29 12.71 -4.55 -0.67
C GLY A 29 12.18 -5.18 0.63
N GLY A 30 10.87 -5.39 0.75
CA GLY A 30 10.23 -6.17 1.81
C GLY A 30 10.24 -7.67 1.52
N VAL A 31 9.86 -8.46 2.52
CA VAL A 31 9.84 -9.94 2.44
C VAL A 31 8.95 -10.42 1.31
N ASP A 32 7.72 -9.90 1.22
CA ASP A 32 6.68 -10.38 0.30
C ASP A 32 7.08 -10.24 -1.17
N SER A 33 7.45 -9.06 -1.58
CA SER A 33 7.85 -8.79 -2.96
C SER A 33 9.12 -9.55 -3.35
N SER A 34 10.03 -9.74 -2.39
CA SER A 34 11.25 -10.51 -2.60
C SER A 34 10.98 -12.00 -2.74
N VAL A 35 10.04 -12.55 -1.96
CA VAL A 35 9.60 -13.94 -2.11
C VAL A 35 8.96 -14.17 -3.47
N VAL A 36 8.08 -13.26 -3.90
CA VAL A 36 7.45 -13.34 -5.24
C VAL A 36 8.51 -13.36 -6.34
N ALA A 37 9.45 -12.41 -6.33
CA ALA A 37 10.50 -12.34 -7.35
C ALA A 37 11.38 -13.60 -7.36
N SER A 38 11.81 -14.06 -6.18
CA SER A 38 12.67 -15.23 -6.04
C SER A 38 11.97 -16.54 -6.44
N MET A 39 10.70 -16.69 -6.08
CA MET A 39 9.88 -17.85 -6.42
C MET A 39 9.70 -17.96 -7.92
N LEU A 40 9.30 -16.87 -8.58
CA LEU A 40 9.10 -16.84 -10.02
C LEU A 40 10.42 -17.07 -10.78
N ALA A 41 11.54 -16.47 -10.33
CA ALA A 41 12.84 -16.73 -10.93
C ALA A 41 13.27 -18.21 -10.78
N LYS A 42 13.01 -18.83 -9.62
CA LYS A 42 13.27 -20.25 -9.37
C LYS A 42 12.38 -21.19 -10.21
N GLU A 43 11.15 -20.78 -10.49
CA GLU A 43 10.24 -21.48 -11.41
C GLU A 43 10.64 -21.31 -12.89
N GLY A 44 11.65 -20.50 -13.18
CA GLY A 44 12.21 -20.31 -14.53
C GLY A 44 11.57 -19.20 -15.35
N TYR A 45 10.75 -18.33 -14.74
CA TYR A 45 10.20 -17.15 -15.42
C TYR A 45 11.28 -16.14 -15.83
N ASN A 46 11.03 -15.41 -16.91
CA ASN A 46 11.83 -14.26 -17.31
C ASN A 46 11.47 -13.05 -16.45
N VAL A 47 12.09 -12.95 -15.27
CA VAL A 47 11.78 -11.93 -14.26
C VAL A 47 12.56 -10.65 -14.50
N ILE A 48 11.87 -9.51 -14.37
CA ILE A 48 12.45 -8.16 -14.28
C ILE A 48 11.96 -7.54 -12.97
N GLY A 49 12.88 -7.25 -12.04
CA GLY A 49 12.55 -6.56 -10.79
C GLY A 49 12.52 -5.04 -11.00
N ILE A 50 11.48 -4.38 -10.51
CA ILE A 50 11.39 -2.91 -10.51
C ILE A 50 11.06 -2.40 -9.12
N THR A 51 11.92 -1.50 -8.61
CA THR A 51 11.67 -0.74 -7.39
C THR A 51 11.34 0.71 -7.75
N LEU A 52 10.24 1.23 -7.21
CA LEU A 52 9.91 2.66 -7.31
C LEU A 52 10.53 3.40 -6.14
N GLN A 53 11.39 4.38 -6.40
CA GLN A 53 11.86 5.32 -5.41
C GLN A 53 10.79 6.41 -5.25
N LEU A 54 9.98 6.27 -4.18
CA LEU A 54 8.81 7.11 -3.94
C LEU A 54 9.15 8.40 -3.17
N PHE A 55 10.24 8.39 -2.41
CA PHE A 55 10.71 9.54 -1.63
C PHE A 55 12.20 9.38 -1.32
N ASN A 56 12.85 10.53 -1.11
CA ASN A 56 14.26 10.60 -0.72
C ASN A 56 14.36 11.15 0.70
N TYR A 57 14.93 10.36 1.60
CA TYR A 57 15.13 10.78 3.00
C TYR A 57 16.45 11.52 3.24
N GLY A 58 17.18 11.87 2.19
CA GLY A 58 18.52 12.42 2.32
C GLY A 58 19.43 11.52 3.17
N ASN A 59 20.36 12.12 3.92
CA ASN A 59 21.27 11.40 4.82
C ASN A 59 20.62 10.94 6.15
N SER A 60 19.28 11.02 6.30
CA SER A 60 18.55 10.66 7.53
C SER A 60 18.26 9.16 7.64
N ILE A 61 19.09 8.30 7.10
CA ILE A 61 18.94 6.84 7.01
C ILE A 61 19.08 6.19 8.39
N LYS A 62 18.09 6.27 9.25
CA LYS A 62 18.13 5.54 10.55
C LYS A 62 16.78 5.03 11.07
N LYS A 63 15.72 4.83 10.27
CA LYS A 63 14.56 4.05 10.75
C LYS A 63 14.42 2.74 9.97
N LYS A 64 14.51 1.61 10.71
CA LYS A 64 14.11 0.28 10.20
C LYS A 64 12.60 0.30 9.90
N GLY A 65 12.22 -0.01 8.67
CA GLY A 65 10.81 -0.22 8.30
C GLY A 65 10.16 0.80 7.37
N ALA A 66 10.87 1.85 6.90
CA ALA A 66 10.35 2.72 5.85
C ALA A 66 10.54 2.09 4.47
N CYS A 67 9.45 1.86 3.74
CA CYS A 67 9.49 1.33 2.38
C CYS A 67 10.27 2.24 1.43
N CYS A 68 11.09 1.63 0.54
CA CYS A 68 11.80 2.31 -0.55
C CYS A 68 12.89 3.30 -0.14
N ALA A 69 13.38 3.25 1.10
CA ALA A 69 14.62 3.88 1.50
C ALA A 69 15.82 3.12 0.91
N GLY A 70 17.00 3.75 0.87
CA GLY A 70 18.21 3.19 0.25
C GLY A 70 18.58 1.76 0.72
N LEU A 71 18.19 1.36 1.95
CA LEU A 71 18.35 -0.02 2.45
C LEU A 71 17.40 -0.99 1.75
N ASP A 72 16.15 -0.60 1.51
CA ASP A 72 15.16 -1.45 0.85
C ASP A 72 15.52 -1.68 -0.62
N ILE A 73 16.02 -0.64 -1.31
CA ILE A 73 16.56 -0.76 -2.67
C ILE A 73 17.76 -1.72 -2.70
N LYS A 74 18.66 -1.63 -1.71
CA LYS A 74 19.81 -2.55 -1.58
C LYS A 74 19.35 -3.98 -1.34
N ASP A 75 18.33 -4.19 -0.51
CA ASP A 75 17.77 -5.51 -0.25
C ASP A 75 17.13 -6.10 -1.51
N ALA A 76 16.35 -5.32 -2.27
CA ALA A 76 15.78 -5.73 -3.55
C ALA A 76 16.89 -6.11 -4.57
N ARG A 77 17.93 -5.31 -4.67
CA ARG A 77 19.07 -5.58 -5.56
C ARG A 77 19.79 -6.87 -5.18
N ARG A 78 20.06 -7.10 -3.88
CA ARG A 78 20.68 -8.35 -3.42
C ARG A 78 19.87 -9.59 -3.77
N VAL A 79 18.53 -9.48 -3.75
CA VAL A 79 17.65 -10.56 -4.17
C VAL A 79 17.79 -10.80 -5.67
N ALA A 80 17.78 -9.75 -6.47
CA ALA A 80 17.94 -9.83 -7.92
C ALA A 80 19.30 -10.45 -8.30
N ASP A 81 20.38 -9.99 -7.67
CA ASP A 81 21.73 -10.54 -7.88
C ASP A 81 21.79 -12.03 -7.52
N LYS A 82 21.17 -12.43 -6.41
CA LYS A 82 21.15 -13.83 -5.97
C LYS A 82 20.44 -14.77 -6.93
N PHE A 83 19.35 -14.31 -7.54
CA PHE A 83 18.53 -15.11 -8.47
C PHE A 83 18.77 -14.78 -9.94
N ASN A 84 19.80 -13.97 -10.22
CA ASN A 84 20.29 -13.62 -11.56
C ASN A 84 19.21 -13.07 -12.50
N PHE A 85 18.45 -12.07 -12.03
CA PHE A 85 17.52 -11.32 -12.86
C PHE A 85 17.79 -9.81 -12.81
N PRO A 86 17.49 -9.04 -13.88
CA PRO A 86 17.71 -7.60 -13.91
C PRO A 86 16.82 -6.86 -12.92
N HIS A 87 17.38 -5.84 -12.26
CA HIS A 87 16.66 -4.99 -11.32
C HIS A 87 16.89 -3.51 -11.63
N TYR A 88 15.78 -2.78 -11.78
CA TYR A 88 15.79 -1.35 -12.06
C TYR A 88 15.16 -0.56 -10.93
N VAL A 89 15.68 0.65 -10.71
CA VAL A 89 15.13 1.61 -9.77
C VAL A 89 14.63 2.80 -10.57
N LEU A 90 13.35 3.09 -10.48
CA LEU A 90 12.71 4.20 -11.16
C LEU A 90 12.42 5.31 -10.16
N ASN A 91 12.80 6.54 -10.51
CA ASN A 91 12.47 7.72 -9.70
C ASN A 91 11.01 8.12 -9.92
N TYR A 92 10.23 8.07 -8.85
CA TYR A 92 8.81 8.44 -8.80
C TYR A 92 8.52 9.46 -7.70
N GLU A 93 9.54 10.16 -7.19
CA GLU A 93 9.41 11.08 -6.05
C GLU A 93 8.39 12.19 -6.34
N ASP A 94 8.52 12.89 -7.47
CA ASP A 94 7.62 13.99 -7.84
C ASP A 94 6.19 13.50 -8.08
N GLN A 95 6.04 12.37 -8.78
CA GLN A 95 4.75 11.79 -9.06
C GLN A 95 4.05 11.31 -7.79
N PHE A 96 4.81 10.65 -6.89
CA PHE A 96 4.30 10.21 -5.60
C PHE A 96 3.89 11.38 -4.71
N LYS A 97 4.69 12.46 -4.68
CA LYS A 97 4.34 13.69 -3.97
C LYS A 97 3.00 14.22 -4.46
N LYS A 98 2.86 14.41 -5.76
CA LYS A 98 1.66 14.99 -6.40
C LYS A 98 0.41 14.10 -6.19
N GLU A 99 0.50 12.80 -6.47
CA GLU A 99 -0.67 11.92 -6.52
C GLU A 99 -1.06 11.34 -5.16
N VAL A 100 -0.09 11.26 -4.20
CA VAL A 100 -0.33 10.58 -2.92
C VAL A 100 -0.17 11.54 -1.74
N ILE A 101 0.95 12.28 -1.64
CA ILE A 101 1.19 13.12 -0.46
C ILE A 101 0.29 14.37 -0.49
N ASP A 102 0.15 15.02 -1.64
CA ASP A 102 -0.69 16.20 -1.76
C ASP A 102 -2.19 15.86 -1.61
N ASP A 103 -2.63 14.70 -2.14
CA ASP A 103 -4.00 14.18 -1.91
C ASP A 103 -4.24 13.87 -0.43
N PHE A 104 -3.27 13.23 0.23
CA PHE A 104 -3.32 12.95 1.65
C PHE A 104 -3.45 14.23 2.48
N ALA A 105 -2.61 15.22 2.24
CA ALA A 105 -2.62 16.47 2.97
C ALA A 105 -3.92 17.25 2.73
N SER A 106 -4.37 17.35 1.48
CA SER A 106 -5.62 18.06 1.12
C SER A 106 -6.86 17.38 1.72
N SER A 107 -6.87 16.04 1.81
CA SER A 107 -7.96 15.31 2.46
C SER A 107 -8.06 15.64 3.94
N TYR A 108 -6.94 15.64 4.67
CA TYR A 108 -6.93 16.05 6.09
C TYR A 108 -7.37 17.50 6.28
N LEU A 109 -6.99 18.41 5.37
CA LEU A 109 -7.44 19.80 5.42
C LEU A 109 -8.95 19.95 5.22
N ARG A 110 -9.59 19.05 4.49
CA ARG A 110 -11.06 18.97 4.37
C ARG A 110 -11.75 18.29 5.54
N GLY A 111 -10.99 17.67 6.46
CA GLY A 111 -11.53 16.89 7.58
C GLY A 111 -11.80 15.42 7.24
N ASP A 112 -11.33 14.94 6.08
CA ASP A 112 -11.42 13.53 5.69
C ASP A 112 -10.28 12.72 6.30
N THR A 113 -10.46 11.39 6.36
CA THR A 113 -9.41 10.45 6.78
C THR A 113 -8.95 9.64 5.57
N PRO A 114 -7.90 10.05 4.85
CA PRO A 114 -7.43 9.36 3.65
C PRO A 114 -6.68 8.06 3.98
N VAL A 115 -6.71 7.12 3.02
CA VAL A 115 -5.89 5.92 3.03
C VAL A 115 -4.89 5.98 1.87
N PRO A 116 -3.69 6.54 2.08
CA PRO A 116 -2.75 6.84 0.99
C PRO A 116 -2.29 5.60 0.22
N CYS A 117 -2.32 4.42 0.85
CA CYS A 117 -1.97 3.15 0.17
C CYS A 117 -2.91 2.83 -0.99
N ILE A 118 -4.20 3.19 -0.90
CA ILE A 118 -5.17 3.01 -2.00
C ILE A 118 -4.74 3.87 -3.19
N ARG A 119 -4.45 5.15 -2.97
CA ARG A 119 -4.00 6.07 -4.02
C ARG A 119 -2.66 5.64 -4.64
N CYS A 120 -1.71 5.17 -3.80
CA CYS A 120 -0.45 4.65 -4.28
C CYS A 120 -0.64 3.42 -5.19
N ASN A 121 -1.51 2.49 -4.82
CA ASN A 121 -1.80 1.33 -5.66
C ASN A 121 -2.49 1.75 -6.96
N GLU A 122 -3.53 2.61 -6.88
CA GLU A 122 -4.31 3.08 -8.03
C GLU A 122 -3.47 3.88 -9.03
N LYS A 123 -2.77 4.93 -8.58
CA LYS A 123 -2.12 5.91 -9.45
C LYS A 123 -0.69 5.54 -9.82
N ILE A 124 0.07 5.01 -8.88
CA ILE A 124 1.50 4.77 -9.07
C ILE A 124 1.77 3.34 -9.53
N LYS A 125 1.30 2.33 -8.74
CA LYS A 125 1.66 0.94 -9.06
C LYS A 125 0.84 0.38 -10.22
N PHE A 126 -0.49 0.54 -10.20
CA PHE A 126 -1.36 -0.13 -11.17
C PHE A 126 -1.72 0.74 -12.37
N LYS A 127 -1.28 2.00 -12.39
CA LYS A 127 -1.31 2.85 -13.58
C LYS A 127 0.07 2.97 -14.20
N ASP A 128 0.99 3.62 -13.49
CA ASP A 128 2.28 4.02 -14.08
C ASP A 128 3.26 2.84 -14.19
N LEU A 129 3.46 2.05 -13.11
CA LEU A 129 4.35 0.87 -13.19
C LEU A 129 3.76 -0.20 -14.10
N LEU A 130 2.44 -0.37 -14.14
CA LEU A 130 1.80 -1.29 -15.07
C LEU A 130 2.05 -0.87 -16.53
N LYS A 131 1.97 0.44 -16.83
CA LYS A 131 2.36 0.97 -18.15
C LYS A 131 3.82 0.63 -18.46
N THR A 132 4.74 0.90 -17.54
CA THR A 132 6.15 0.55 -17.71
C THR A 132 6.35 -0.95 -17.97
N ALA A 133 5.60 -1.81 -17.29
CA ALA A 133 5.67 -3.25 -17.54
C ALA A 133 5.20 -3.63 -18.95
N ARG A 134 4.15 -2.98 -19.47
CA ARG A 134 3.71 -3.13 -20.86
C ARG A 134 4.74 -2.62 -21.87
N ASP A 135 5.34 -1.48 -21.59
CA ASP A 135 6.39 -0.88 -22.45
C ASP A 135 7.66 -1.76 -22.50
N LEU A 136 7.85 -2.65 -21.52
CA LEU A 136 8.88 -3.69 -21.51
C LEU A 136 8.45 -5.00 -22.17
N ASP A 137 7.30 -5.05 -22.84
CA ASP A 137 6.68 -6.26 -23.40
C ASP A 137 6.52 -7.39 -22.38
N ALA A 138 6.20 -7.06 -21.12
CA ALA A 138 5.92 -8.08 -20.13
C ALA A 138 4.52 -8.67 -20.31
N ASP A 139 4.38 -9.94 -19.98
CA ASP A 139 3.08 -10.63 -19.99
C ASP A 139 2.21 -10.25 -18.80
N CYS A 140 2.84 -9.89 -17.67
CA CYS A 140 2.14 -9.44 -16.47
C CYS A 140 3.03 -8.63 -15.53
N LEU A 141 2.36 -7.95 -14.59
CA LEU A 141 2.96 -7.32 -13.42
C LEU A 141 2.59 -8.13 -12.18
N ALA A 142 3.59 -8.71 -11.50
CA ALA A 142 3.40 -9.44 -10.26
C ALA A 142 3.74 -8.57 -9.04
N THR A 143 2.99 -8.75 -7.97
CA THR A 143 3.19 -8.03 -6.71
C THR A 143 3.07 -8.94 -5.49
N GLY A 144 3.64 -8.50 -4.37
CA GLY A 144 3.56 -9.20 -3.08
C GLY A 144 2.26 -8.95 -2.30
N HIS A 145 1.19 -8.48 -2.94
CA HIS A 145 -0.07 -8.29 -2.24
C HIS A 145 -0.80 -9.62 -1.96
N TYR A 146 -1.42 -9.69 -0.79
CA TYR A 146 -2.24 -10.83 -0.36
C TYR A 146 -3.68 -10.61 -0.84
N ILE A 147 -3.95 -10.99 -2.08
CA ILE A 147 -5.27 -11.12 -2.69
C ILE A 147 -5.24 -12.28 -3.68
N GLN A 148 -6.40 -12.81 -4.06
CA GLN A 148 -6.50 -13.78 -5.13
C GLN A 148 -7.10 -13.14 -6.38
N ARG A 149 -6.50 -13.42 -7.54
CA ARG A 149 -7.09 -13.21 -8.85
C ARG A 149 -7.60 -14.55 -9.36
N LYS A 150 -8.85 -14.60 -9.79
CA LYS A 150 -9.45 -15.79 -10.38
C LYS A 150 -10.08 -15.44 -11.73
N GLU A 151 -10.17 -16.42 -12.61
CA GLU A 151 -10.98 -16.27 -13.81
C GLU A 151 -12.44 -16.46 -13.44
N GLY A 152 -13.25 -15.45 -13.71
CA GLY A 152 -14.69 -15.47 -13.54
C GLY A 152 -15.42 -15.58 -14.87
N LYS A 153 -16.75 -15.62 -14.82
CA LYS A 153 -17.59 -15.76 -16.02
C LYS A 153 -17.42 -14.59 -17.00
N PHE A 154 -17.13 -13.39 -16.51
CA PHE A 154 -17.06 -12.17 -17.31
C PHE A 154 -15.65 -11.55 -17.36
N GLY A 155 -14.64 -12.30 -16.96
CA GLY A 155 -13.25 -11.85 -16.91
C GLY A 155 -12.64 -12.04 -15.53
N PRO A 156 -11.46 -11.43 -15.27
CA PRO A 156 -10.75 -11.61 -14.01
C PRO A 156 -11.52 -10.99 -12.85
N GLU A 157 -11.58 -11.73 -11.74
CA GLU A 157 -12.23 -11.33 -10.50
C GLU A 157 -11.20 -11.20 -9.37
N MET A 158 -11.39 -10.20 -8.52
CA MET A 158 -10.61 -10.02 -7.30
C MET A 158 -11.32 -10.69 -6.13
N HIS A 159 -10.64 -11.59 -5.47
CA HIS A 159 -11.11 -12.28 -4.28
C HIS A 159 -10.18 -12.00 -3.11
N SER A 160 -10.72 -12.02 -1.89
CA SER A 160 -9.92 -11.88 -0.68
C SER A 160 -8.86 -13.00 -0.59
N ALA A 161 -7.73 -12.68 0.04
CA ALA A 161 -6.67 -13.64 0.29
C ALA A 161 -7.15 -14.88 1.06
N LYS A 162 -6.39 -15.97 0.95
CA LYS A 162 -6.64 -17.17 1.75
C LYS A 162 -6.37 -16.90 3.23
N ASP A 163 -5.31 -16.17 3.55
CA ASP A 163 -5.04 -15.60 4.87
C ASP A 163 -5.91 -14.36 5.08
N LYS A 164 -7.00 -14.51 5.84
CA LYS A 164 -7.95 -13.41 6.12
C LYS A 164 -7.37 -12.30 7.00
N GLU A 165 -6.36 -12.60 7.82
CA GLU A 165 -5.70 -11.61 8.67
C GLU A 165 -4.75 -10.72 7.87
N LYS A 166 -4.31 -11.18 6.70
CA LYS A 166 -3.40 -10.46 5.79
C LYS A 166 -4.07 -10.00 4.51
N ASP A 167 -5.39 -10.18 4.39
CA ASP A 167 -6.12 -9.76 3.20
C ASP A 167 -5.94 -8.27 2.91
N GLN A 168 -5.56 -7.95 1.68
CA GLN A 168 -5.28 -6.60 1.23
C GLN A 168 -6.27 -6.13 0.14
N SER A 169 -7.36 -6.83 -0.07
CA SER A 169 -8.38 -6.48 -1.06
C SER A 169 -8.93 -5.06 -0.85
N TYR A 170 -9.07 -4.63 0.41
CA TYR A 170 -9.46 -3.26 0.76
C TYR A 170 -8.56 -2.18 0.13
N PHE A 171 -7.25 -2.42 0.06
CA PHE A 171 -6.32 -1.45 -0.51
C PHE A 171 -6.28 -1.44 -2.04
N LEU A 172 -7.00 -2.35 -2.68
CA LEU A 172 -6.97 -2.59 -4.12
C LEU A 172 -8.34 -2.46 -4.79
N PHE A 173 -9.37 -2.02 -4.07
CA PHE A 173 -10.75 -1.98 -4.59
C PHE A 173 -10.90 -1.07 -5.84
N ALA A 174 -10.02 -0.07 -6.00
CA ALA A 174 -10.02 0.83 -7.16
C ALA A 174 -9.34 0.22 -8.41
N THR A 175 -8.92 -1.06 -8.36
CA THR A 175 -8.30 -1.75 -9.50
C THR A 175 -9.35 -2.04 -10.57
N THR A 176 -9.11 -1.58 -11.80
CA THR A 176 -10.02 -1.86 -12.93
C THR A 176 -9.89 -3.30 -13.42
N ALA A 177 -10.90 -3.81 -14.14
CA ALA A 177 -10.85 -5.14 -14.76
C ALA A 177 -9.68 -5.27 -15.74
N GLU A 178 -9.37 -4.21 -16.51
CA GLU A 178 -8.23 -4.19 -17.43
C GLU A 178 -6.90 -4.33 -16.69
N GLN A 179 -6.73 -3.59 -15.58
CA GLN A 179 -5.54 -3.69 -14.74
C GLN A 179 -5.44 -5.09 -14.12
N LEU A 180 -6.54 -5.60 -13.57
CA LEU A 180 -6.60 -6.91 -12.94
C LEU A 180 -6.24 -8.04 -13.91
N ASN A 181 -6.58 -7.88 -15.19
CA ASN A 181 -6.19 -8.84 -16.22
C ASN A 181 -4.67 -8.97 -16.38
N PHE A 182 -3.94 -7.89 -16.20
CA PHE A 182 -2.47 -7.84 -16.31
C PHE A 182 -1.75 -8.14 -14.98
N LEU A 183 -2.44 -8.03 -13.85
CA LEU A 183 -1.86 -8.22 -12.52
C LEU A 183 -1.81 -9.70 -12.10
N ARG A 184 -0.77 -10.05 -11.32
CA ARG A 184 -0.64 -11.37 -10.69
C ARG A 184 -0.25 -11.21 -9.20
N PHE A 185 -0.83 -12.07 -8.36
CA PHE A 185 -0.70 -12.03 -6.92
C PHE A 185 -0.32 -13.41 -6.36
N PRO A 186 0.92 -13.84 -6.51
CA PRO A 186 1.33 -15.21 -6.15
C PRO A 186 1.11 -15.57 -4.68
N LEU A 187 1.14 -14.57 -3.76
CA LEU A 187 0.95 -14.81 -2.33
C LEU A 187 -0.52 -14.93 -1.89
N GLY A 188 -1.47 -14.66 -2.77
CA GLY A 188 -2.90 -14.71 -2.42
C GLY A 188 -3.40 -16.08 -1.98
N HIS A 189 -2.70 -17.16 -2.35
CA HIS A 189 -3.02 -18.54 -2.00
C HIS A 189 -2.32 -19.03 -0.73
N PHE A 190 -1.40 -18.28 -0.15
CA PHE A 190 -0.69 -18.63 1.07
C PHE A 190 -1.64 -18.59 2.27
N LYS A 191 -1.48 -19.58 3.16
CA LYS A 191 -2.37 -19.76 4.32
C LYS A 191 -2.04 -18.81 5.47
N SER A 192 -0.81 -18.31 5.52
CA SER A 192 -0.34 -17.40 6.56
C SER A 192 0.93 -16.64 6.13
N LYS A 193 1.18 -15.53 6.78
CA LYS A 193 2.46 -14.80 6.65
C LYS A 193 3.66 -15.65 7.07
N THR A 194 3.47 -16.59 7.98
CA THR A 194 4.51 -17.52 8.41
C THR A 194 5.00 -18.36 7.24
N GLU A 195 4.10 -18.84 6.37
CA GLU A 195 4.44 -19.58 5.16
C GLU A 195 5.34 -18.76 4.24
N THR A 196 5.04 -17.48 4.03
CA THR A 196 5.89 -16.58 3.26
C THR A 196 7.28 -16.42 3.88
N ARG A 197 7.38 -16.28 5.21
CA ARG A 197 8.66 -16.15 5.91
C ARG A 197 9.47 -17.44 5.90
N MET A 198 8.81 -18.59 6.00
CA MET A 198 9.46 -19.90 5.85
C MET A 198 10.05 -20.05 4.44
N LEU A 199 9.27 -19.74 3.40
CA LEU A 199 9.76 -19.77 2.04
C LEU A 199 10.92 -18.78 1.82
N ALA A 200 10.84 -17.57 2.40
CA ALA A 200 11.95 -16.60 2.36
C ALA A 200 13.24 -17.18 2.97
N LYS A 201 13.13 -17.93 4.10
CA LYS A 201 14.24 -18.59 4.74
C LYS A 201 14.79 -19.76 3.90
N GLU A 202 13.94 -20.59 3.33
CA GLU A 202 14.30 -21.68 2.43
C GLU A 202 15.01 -21.19 1.16
N LEU A 203 14.55 -20.05 0.63
CA LEU A 203 15.18 -19.33 -0.47
C LEU A 203 16.48 -18.63 -0.03
N GLY A 204 16.84 -18.66 1.26
CA GLY A 204 18.03 -18.05 1.84
C GLY A 204 18.04 -16.52 1.71
N LEU A 205 16.89 -15.89 1.83
CA LEU A 205 16.75 -14.43 1.81
C LEU A 205 17.06 -13.88 3.21
N LYS A 206 18.07 -13.03 3.32
CA LYS A 206 18.49 -12.42 4.61
C LYS A 206 17.41 -11.54 5.25
N ILE A 207 16.40 -11.16 4.48
CA ILE A 207 15.29 -10.31 4.91
C ILE A 207 14.11 -11.08 5.53
N HIS A 208 14.19 -12.40 5.70
CA HIS A 208 13.10 -13.24 6.19
C HIS A 208 12.57 -12.81 7.57
N GLU A 209 13.41 -12.16 8.40
CA GLU A 209 13.03 -11.61 9.71
C GLU A 209 12.64 -10.13 9.68
N LYS A 210 12.73 -9.48 8.50
CA LYS A 210 12.40 -8.06 8.37
C LYS A 210 10.96 -7.82 8.81
N PRO A 211 10.69 -6.83 9.70
CA PRO A 211 9.33 -6.52 10.12
C PRO A 211 8.49 -6.03 8.94
N ASP A 212 7.19 -6.32 8.99
CA ASP A 212 6.23 -5.74 8.03
C ASP A 212 6.16 -4.22 8.24
N SER A 213 5.87 -3.49 7.17
CA SER A 213 5.55 -2.07 7.28
C SER A 213 4.24 -1.90 8.05
N GLN A 214 4.29 -1.20 9.19
CA GLN A 214 3.15 -1.05 10.11
C GLN A 214 2.49 0.33 9.98
N ASP A 215 3.08 1.26 9.24
CA ASP A 215 2.68 2.67 9.23
C ASP A 215 2.71 3.25 7.81
N ILE A 216 2.21 4.47 7.65
CA ILE A 216 2.28 5.21 6.39
C ILE A 216 3.75 5.40 6.01
N CYS A 217 4.12 4.90 4.84
CA CYS A 217 5.53 4.74 4.42
C CYS A 217 6.31 6.06 4.35
N PHE A 218 5.67 7.18 4.11
CA PHE A 218 6.29 8.51 4.02
C PHE A 218 6.29 9.30 5.33
N VAL A 219 5.70 8.79 6.40
CA VAL A 219 5.76 9.38 7.74
C VAL A 219 6.95 8.80 8.51
N ASN A 220 8.13 9.36 8.31
CA ASN A 220 9.38 8.81 8.90
C ASN A 220 9.72 9.33 10.27
N LYS A 221 9.46 10.61 10.50
CA LYS A 221 9.73 11.31 11.75
C LYS A 221 8.50 12.12 12.12
N GLY A 222 8.19 12.14 13.41
CA GLY A 222 7.03 12.89 13.89
C GLY A 222 5.70 12.17 13.59
N THR A 223 4.70 12.96 13.27
CA THR A 223 3.33 12.55 13.01
C THR A 223 2.93 12.84 11.56
N TYR A 224 1.83 12.27 11.10
CA TYR A 224 1.24 12.64 9.80
C TYR A 224 0.90 14.15 9.71
N ALA A 225 0.56 14.79 10.84
CA ALA A 225 0.33 16.24 10.89
C ALA A 225 1.61 17.04 10.57
N ASP A 226 2.79 16.50 10.87
CA ASP A 226 4.06 17.19 10.53
C ASP A 226 4.31 17.14 9.03
N VAL A 227 4.00 16.04 8.36
CA VAL A 227 4.04 15.93 6.89
C VAL A 227 3.06 16.91 6.24
N ILE A 228 1.86 17.07 6.81
CA ILE A 228 0.88 18.03 6.31
C ILE A 228 1.41 19.47 6.44
N LYS A 229 2.02 19.83 7.57
CA LYS A 229 2.59 21.17 7.80
C LYS A 229 3.78 21.49 6.88
N GLU A 230 4.61 20.50 6.56
CA GLU A 230 5.71 20.67 5.61
C GLU A 230 5.20 21.09 4.22
N ASN A 231 4.06 20.54 3.79
CA ASN A 231 3.45 20.86 2.50
C ASN A 231 2.49 22.07 2.56
N TYR A 232 1.85 22.29 3.72
CA TYR A 232 0.86 23.35 3.97
C TYR A 232 1.15 24.04 5.30
N PRO A 233 2.06 25.04 5.36
CA PRO A 233 2.49 25.67 6.62
C PRO A 233 1.35 26.30 7.43
N ASN A 234 0.28 26.75 6.76
CA ASN A 234 -0.89 27.36 7.39
C ASN A 234 -1.99 26.36 7.79
N ALA A 235 -1.72 25.03 7.72
CA ALA A 235 -2.69 23.99 8.04
C ALA A 235 -3.08 23.93 9.53
N ASN A 236 -2.33 24.57 10.42
CA ASN A 236 -2.48 24.47 11.87
C ASN A 236 -3.45 25.55 12.40
N ILE A 237 -4.68 25.56 11.94
CA ILE A 237 -5.72 26.52 12.35
C ILE A 237 -6.33 26.07 13.69
N ARG A 238 -6.20 26.90 14.73
CA ARG A 238 -6.78 26.65 16.04
C ARG A 238 -8.31 26.69 15.97
N GLY A 239 -8.95 25.88 16.80
CA GLY A 239 -10.41 25.84 16.90
C GLY A 239 -10.90 25.16 18.16
N ASP A 240 -12.19 24.90 18.19
CA ASP A 240 -12.88 24.36 19.36
C ASP A 240 -13.17 22.86 19.21
N ILE A 241 -13.11 22.18 20.35
CA ILE A 241 -13.63 20.83 20.49
C ILE A 241 -15.01 20.98 21.11
N ILE A 242 -16.04 20.51 20.40
CA ILE A 242 -17.44 20.61 20.81
C ILE A 242 -18.08 19.23 20.88
N ASP A 243 -19.14 19.09 21.69
CA ASP A 243 -19.98 17.89 21.65
C ASP A 243 -20.98 17.95 20.48
N THR A 244 -21.76 16.88 20.29
CA THR A 244 -22.79 16.79 19.24
C THR A 244 -23.97 17.75 19.46
N PHE A 245 -24.09 18.37 20.64
CA PHE A 245 -25.07 19.43 20.96
C PHE A 245 -24.54 20.85 20.74
N GLY A 246 -23.26 20.98 20.40
CA GLY A 246 -22.58 22.27 20.18
C GLY A 246 -21.93 22.88 21.42
N ASN A 247 -21.94 22.20 22.57
CA ASN A 247 -21.28 22.69 23.78
C ASN A 247 -19.76 22.58 23.63
N LYS A 248 -19.06 23.64 23.97
CA LYS A 248 -17.59 23.67 23.95
C LYS A 248 -17.02 22.86 25.11
N LEU A 249 -16.18 21.87 24.80
CA LEU A 249 -15.50 21.01 25.75
C LEU A 249 -14.01 21.34 25.88
N GLY A 250 -13.43 22.02 24.88
CA GLY A 250 -12.01 22.35 24.86
C GLY A 250 -11.60 23.08 23.60
N SER A 251 -10.29 23.15 23.36
CA SER A 251 -9.72 23.76 22.15
C SER A 251 -8.61 22.89 21.60
N HIS A 252 -8.36 23.03 20.30
CA HIS A 252 -7.33 22.29 19.60
C HIS A 252 -6.37 23.18 18.78
N LYS A 253 -5.20 22.63 18.41
CA LYS A 253 -4.18 23.35 17.64
C LYS A 253 -4.38 23.29 16.12
N GLY A 254 -5.31 22.47 15.65
CA GLY A 254 -5.64 22.23 14.25
C GLY A 254 -6.36 20.91 14.07
N ILE A 255 -7.36 20.86 13.19
CA ILE A 255 -8.14 19.63 12.89
C ILE A 255 -7.24 18.52 12.33
N ILE A 256 -6.12 18.88 11.68
CA ILE A 256 -5.14 17.95 11.11
C ILE A 256 -4.49 17.01 12.13
N HIS A 257 -4.67 17.25 13.44
CA HIS A 257 -4.16 16.38 14.51
C HIS A 257 -5.17 15.32 14.94
N TYR A 258 -6.36 15.29 14.32
CA TYR A 258 -7.45 14.42 14.70
C TYR A 258 -7.91 13.55 13.54
N THR A 259 -8.45 12.39 13.89
CA THR A 259 -8.99 11.42 12.94
C THR A 259 -10.34 10.93 13.45
N VAL A 260 -11.33 10.77 12.58
CA VAL A 260 -12.64 10.22 12.95
C VAL A 260 -12.46 8.86 13.61
N GLY A 261 -13.13 8.65 14.76
CA GLY A 261 -12.96 7.46 15.60
C GLY A 261 -11.85 7.56 16.64
N GLN A 262 -11.02 8.60 16.62
CA GLN A 262 -9.96 8.80 17.62
C GLN A 262 -10.55 8.99 19.01
N ARG A 263 -10.00 8.25 19.98
CA ARG A 263 -10.39 8.33 21.41
C ARG A 263 -9.35 9.03 22.28
N ARG A 264 -8.04 8.77 21.99
CA ARG A 264 -6.94 9.25 22.82
C ARG A 264 -6.41 10.59 22.32
N GLY A 265 -5.83 11.39 23.22
CA GLY A 265 -5.17 12.64 22.85
C GLY A 265 -6.11 13.80 22.52
N LEU A 266 -7.39 13.74 22.95
CA LEU A 266 -8.35 14.81 22.72
C LEU A 266 -8.10 16.03 23.63
N GLY A 267 -7.44 15.84 24.77
CA GLY A 267 -7.15 16.94 25.71
C GLY A 267 -8.37 17.52 26.44
N ILE A 268 -9.49 16.78 26.44
CA ILE A 268 -10.72 17.15 27.13
C ILE A 268 -10.93 16.29 28.38
N GLY A 269 -11.34 16.91 29.49
CA GLY A 269 -11.73 16.23 30.72
C GLY A 269 -13.20 15.81 30.67
N GLY A 270 -13.66 15.02 31.64
CA GLY A 270 -15.12 14.78 31.79
C GLY A 270 -15.58 13.37 32.10
N GLY A 271 -14.72 12.45 32.46
CA GLY A 271 -15.09 11.13 33.00
C GLY A 271 -15.69 10.11 32.04
N LYS A 272 -16.32 10.53 30.95
CA LYS A 272 -16.81 9.65 29.85
C LYS A 272 -15.83 9.60 28.70
N PRO A 273 -15.63 8.45 28.02
CA PRO A 273 -14.81 8.37 26.83
C PRO A 273 -15.51 9.05 25.64
N TYR A 274 -14.87 10.09 25.12
CA TYR A 274 -15.26 10.74 23.87
C TYR A 274 -14.51 10.17 22.67
N TYR A 275 -15.16 10.21 21.51
CA TYR A 275 -14.60 9.82 20.21
C TYR A 275 -14.81 10.98 19.22
N VAL A 276 -13.87 11.20 18.34
CA VAL A 276 -14.05 12.14 17.22
C VAL A 276 -15.12 11.59 16.29
N ILE A 277 -16.23 12.30 16.17
CA ILE A 277 -17.38 11.93 15.32
C ILE A 277 -17.23 12.57 13.94
N LYS A 278 -16.80 13.84 13.90
CA LYS A 278 -16.67 14.62 12.68
C LYS A 278 -15.60 15.70 12.84
N LEU A 279 -14.93 16.02 11.75
CA LEU A 279 -14.06 17.18 11.62
C LEU A 279 -14.76 18.18 10.70
N ASP A 280 -14.97 19.41 11.17
CA ASP A 280 -15.55 20.50 10.41
C ASP A 280 -14.42 21.48 10.01
N SER A 281 -13.99 21.40 8.77
CA SER A 281 -12.87 22.22 8.26
C SER A 281 -13.26 23.69 8.06
N GLU A 282 -14.51 23.98 7.74
CA GLU A 282 -14.99 25.35 7.52
C GLU A 282 -15.03 26.16 8.83
N LYS A 283 -15.47 25.49 9.92
CA LYS A 283 -15.56 26.10 11.24
C LYS A 283 -14.33 25.84 12.11
N SER A 284 -13.37 25.08 11.60
CA SER A 284 -12.21 24.60 12.39
C SER A 284 -12.65 23.95 13.71
N GLN A 285 -13.61 23.03 13.65
CA GLN A 285 -14.17 22.36 14.83
C GLN A 285 -13.92 20.86 14.81
N VAL A 286 -13.61 20.30 15.98
CA VAL A 286 -13.57 18.84 16.23
C VAL A 286 -14.84 18.49 17.01
N ILE A 287 -15.76 17.75 16.36
CA ILE A 287 -17.01 17.29 16.98
C ILE A 287 -16.76 15.94 17.62
N VAL A 288 -17.03 15.83 18.91
CA VAL A 288 -16.83 14.59 19.68
C VAL A 288 -18.15 14.11 20.28
N GLY A 289 -18.26 12.79 20.45
CA GLY A 289 -19.45 12.16 21.00
C GLY A 289 -19.19 10.77 21.57
N GLU A 290 -20.24 10.05 21.90
CA GLU A 290 -20.16 8.67 22.40
C GLU A 290 -19.85 7.70 21.24
N ARG A 291 -19.33 6.51 21.58
CA ARG A 291 -18.98 5.48 20.58
C ARG A 291 -20.15 5.11 19.66
N LYS A 292 -21.39 5.09 20.18
CA LYS A 292 -22.57 4.76 19.38
C LYS A 292 -22.85 5.74 18.24
N GLU A 293 -22.38 6.99 18.36
CA GLU A 293 -22.58 8.04 17.37
C GLU A 293 -21.59 7.91 16.18
N LEU A 294 -20.60 7.02 16.27
CA LEU A 294 -19.75 6.62 15.15
C LEU A 294 -20.44 5.64 14.19
N THR A 295 -21.55 5.04 14.61
CA THR A 295 -22.23 4.01 13.84
C THR A 295 -23.03 4.64 12.71
N THR A 296 -22.78 4.25 11.47
CA THR A 296 -23.64 4.57 10.34
C THR A 296 -24.52 3.37 10.00
N THR A 297 -25.78 3.61 9.73
CA THR A 297 -26.77 2.57 9.36
C THR A 297 -26.87 2.38 7.86
N SER A 298 -26.28 3.29 7.08
CA SER A 298 -26.30 3.23 5.61
C SER A 298 -25.02 3.83 5.02
N ILE A 299 -24.53 3.21 3.96
CA ILE A 299 -23.42 3.70 3.15
C ILE A 299 -23.95 3.85 1.72
N ARG A 300 -23.77 5.02 1.10
CA ARG A 300 -24.01 5.21 -0.32
C ARG A 300 -22.73 4.86 -1.08
N ILE A 301 -22.89 3.99 -2.07
CA ILE A 301 -21.80 3.53 -2.96
C ILE A 301 -22.02 4.16 -4.33
#